data_f9cab5b1f5a00363fbb9f0d09847c188
#
_entry.id   f9cab5b1f5a00363fbb9f0d09847c188
#
_cell.length_a   1.000
_cell.length_b   1.000
_cell.length_c   1.000
_cell.angle_alpha   90.00
_cell.angle_beta   90.00
_cell.angle_gamma   90.00
#
_symmetry.space_group_name_H-M   'P 1'
#
loop_
_entity.id
_entity.type
_entity.pdbx_description
1 polymer ?
#
loop_
_entity_poly.entity_id
_entity_poly.type
_entity_poly.pdbx_seq_one_letter_code
_entity_poly.pdbx_strand_id
1 'polypeptide(L)'
;MANKGLPVSSVVSVDVVMAPKAAAERDFGIALILGASNTIDAYERLRLYYDIDTVASDFGTEAPEYKMAVAYFSAEPSAAQCYIGRWVKTATSGLLKGRILGTAEQNIAAFKAINEGSFKVTVDGVEKSVMAINLSSVTNLNGVATIIDSALDTAASCVWDGTRFVIRSKTTGTESTVTGVTKTALSSLMGLDADTVAVGGMVAESLLNAVSELADMSSDWYGLLVAEEADDDDILETADFISATSTSRIAGFTVKKTTVLDAQVENDLASRLKAKGNN
;
A
#
# COMPACT_ATOMS: atom_id res chain seq x y z
N MET A 1 -20.15 41.43 59.99
CA MET A 1 -20.07 41.82 58.57
C MET A 1 -19.60 40.64 57.78
N ALA A 2 -20.46 40.05 56.96
CA ALA A 2 -20.13 38.86 56.18
C ALA A 2 -19.26 39.33 54.97
N ASN A 3 -18.04 38.79 54.87
CA ASN A 3 -17.20 39.01 53.70
C ASN A 3 -17.87 38.28 52.53
N LYS A 4 -18.50 39.03 51.64
CA LYS A 4 -18.92 38.53 50.34
C LYS A 4 -17.66 38.39 49.48
N GLY A 5 -17.21 37.14 49.32
CA GLY A 5 -16.19 36.85 48.31
C GLY A 5 -16.65 37.31 46.92
N LEU A 6 -15.71 37.73 46.12
CA LEU A 6 -15.96 38.10 44.71
C LEU A 6 -16.54 36.89 43.98
N PRO A 7 -17.54 37.06 43.11
CA PRO A 7 -18.07 35.97 42.31
C PRO A 7 -16.97 35.42 41.38
N VAL A 8 -16.94 34.10 41.20
CA VAL A 8 -15.92 33.41 40.41
C VAL A 8 -15.75 34.02 38.99
N SER A 9 -16.82 34.55 38.41
CA SER A 9 -16.83 35.25 37.12
C SER A 9 -16.02 36.54 37.10
N SER A 10 -15.68 37.10 38.29
CA SER A 10 -14.82 38.32 38.39
C SER A 10 -13.33 37.95 38.49
N VAL A 11 -13.00 36.67 38.71
CA VAL A 11 -11.62 36.17 38.91
C VAL A 11 -11.15 35.32 37.73
N VAL A 12 -12.07 34.66 37.01
CA VAL A 12 -11.76 33.83 35.84
C VAL A 12 -12.69 34.23 34.70
N SER A 13 -12.13 34.90 33.68
CA SER A 13 -12.78 35.06 32.37
C SER A 13 -12.26 34.00 31.44
N VAL A 14 -13.09 33.06 31.01
CA VAL A 14 -12.77 32.09 29.96
C VAL A 14 -13.42 32.57 28.69
N ASP A 15 -12.66 33.14 27.79
CA ASP A 15 -13.11 33.46 26.44
C ASP A 15 -12.85 32.22 25.56
N VAL A 16 -13.90 31.48 25.24
CA VAL A 16 -13.83 30.39 24.27
C VAL A 16 -14.09 30.97 22.88
N VAL A 17 -13.03 31.36 22.19
CA VAL A 17 -13.09 31.71 20.77
C VAL A 17 -13.16 30.41 19.98
N MET A 18 -14.36 29.95 19.64
CA MET A 18 -14.56 28.91 18.62
C MET A 18 -14.33 29.56 17.25
N ALA A 19 -13.08 29.54 16.77
CA ALA A 19 -12.84 29.79 15.36
C ALA A 19 -13.49 28.61 14.59
N PRO A 20 -14.45 28.86 13.69
CA PRO A 20 -14.90 27.78 12.82
C PRO A 20 -13.68 27.30 12.05
N LYS A 21 -13.31 26.01 12.22
CA LYS A 21 -12.34 25.38 11.35
C LYS A 21 -12.95 25.52 9.96
N ALA A 22 -12.33 26.36 9.12
CA ALA A 22 -12.75 26.48 7.73
C ALA A 22 -12.89 25.04 7.19
N ALA A 23 -14.06 24.71 6.66
CA ALA A 23 -14.25 23.44 5.98
C ALA A 23 -13.11 23.37 4.95
N ALA A 24 -12.28 22.33 5.02
CA ALA A 24 -11.22 22.14 4.05
C ALA A 24 -11.87 22.26 2.67
N GLU A 25 -11.36 23.15 1.82
CA GLU A 25 -11.80 23.22 0.43
C GLU A 25 -11.60 21.83 -0.15
N ARG A 26 -12.69 21.16 -0.51
CA ARG A 26 -12.62 19.86 -1.14
C ARG A 26 -12.18 20.04 -2.56
N ASP A 27 -11.08 19.41 -2.90
CA ASP A 27 -10.68 19.23 -4.29
C ASP A 27 -11.52 18.10 -4.89
N PHE A 28 -12.58 18.47 -5.61
CA PHE A 28 -13.42 17.52 -6.35
C PHE A 28 -12.69 16.85 -7.51
N GLY A 29 -11.45 17.23 -7.77
CA GLY A 29 -10.61 16.72 -8.83
C GLY A 29 -9.68 15.56 -8.42
N ILE A 30 -9.64 15.14 -7.14
CA ILE A 30 -8.75 14.05 -6.72
C ILE A 30 -9.47 12.70 -6.76
N ALA A 31 -8.92 11.74 -7.51
CA ALA A 31 -9.38 10.36 -7.48
C ALA A 31 -8.51 9.49 -6.57
N LEU A 32 -9.14 8.47 -5.97
CA LEU A 32 -8.50 7.30 -5.39
C LEU A 32 -8.62 6.15 -6.38
N ILE A 33 -7.52 5.74 -6.97
CA ILE A 33 -7.43 4.53 -7.81
C ILE A 33 -7.10 3.37 -6.89
N LEU A 34 -7.97 2.37 -6.83
CA LEU A 34 -7.81 1.21 -5.97
C LEU A 34 -7.40 -0.01 -6.78
N GLY A 35 -6.25 -0.58 -6.47
CA GLY A 35 -5.71 -1.75 -7.14
C GLY A 35 -5.15 -2.80 -6.20
N ALA A 36 -4.82 -3.97 -6.74
CA ALA A 36 -4.36 -5.12 -5.97
C ALA A 36 -2.86 -5.45 -6.16
N SER A 37 -2.12 -4.61 -6.88
CA SER A 37 -0.67 -4.80 -7.10
C SER A 37 0.13 -4.66 -5.81
N ASN A 38 1.21 -5.45 -5.67
CA ASN A 38 2.07 -5.44 -4.48
C ASN A 38 3.07 -4.27 -4.42
N THR A 39 2.97 -3.29 -5.31
CA THR A 39 3.84 -2.11 -5.38
C THR A 39 3.70 -1.23 -4.14
N ILE A 40 2.46 -0.99 -3.72
CA ILE A 40 2.16 -0.40 -2.41
C ILE A 40 1.93 -1.56 -1.46
N ASP A 41 2.68 -1.61 -0.37
CA ASP A 41 2.52 -2.68 0.61
C ASP A 41 1.29 -2.47 1.52
N ALA A 42 0.95 -3.53 2.25
CA ALA A 42 -0.21 -3.54 3.12
C ALA A 42 -0.10 -2.62 4.36
N TYR A 43 1.08 -2.09 4.66
CA TYR A 43 1.32 -1.12 5.72
C TYR A 43 1.21 0.32 5.21
N GLU A 44 1.80 0.60 4.03
CA GLU A 44 1.72 1.93 3.40
C GLU A 44 0.30 2.27 2.95
N ARG A 45 -0.41 1.31 2.34
CA ARG A 45 -1.81 1.36 1.91
C ARG A 45 -2.17 2.43 0.89
N LEU A 46 -1.63 3.65 0.98
CA LEU A 46 -2.03 4.81 0.20
C LEU A 46 -0.83 5.63 -0.21
N ARG A 47 -0.73 5.98 -1.50
CA ARG A 47 0.35 6.82 -2.04
C ARG A 47 -0.21 7.87 -2.99
N LEU A 48 0.32 9.09 -2.90
CA LEU A 48 -0.05 10.21 -3.76
C LEU A 48 0.88 10.29 -4.97
N TYR A 49 0.30 10.48 -6.16
CA TYR A 49 1.01 10.64 -7.43
C TYR A 49 0.59 11.93 -8.11
N TYR A 50 1.55 12.61 -8.74
CA TYR A 50 1.38 13.89 -9.42
C TYR A 50 1.50 13.80 -10.94
N ASP A 51 1.98 12.68 -11.45
CA ASP A 51 2.20 12.45 -12.88
C ASP A 51 2.14 10.95 -13.21
N ILE A 52 1.93 10.67 -14.48
CA ILE A 52 1.81 9.31 -14.99
C ILE A 52 3.15 8.58 -15.10
N ASP A 53 4.26 9.31 -15.26
CA ASP A 53 5.58 8.71 -15.43
C ASP A 53 6.05 8.06 -14.12
N THR A 54 5.77 8.70 -12.99
CA THR A 54 6.01 8.13 -11.66
C THR A 54 5.16 6.87 -11.43
N VAL A 55 3.88 6.87 -11.85
CA VAL A 55 3.03 5.67 -11.77
C VAL A 55 3.59 4.56 -12.66
N ALA A 56 4.04 4.89 -13.89
CA ALA A 56 4.66 3.92 -14.80
C ALA A 56 5.93 3.30 -14.22
N SER A 57 6.75 4.11 -13.56
CA SER A 57 7.99 3.67 -12.90
C SER A 57 7.73 2.68 -11.78
N ASP A 58 6.70 2.94 -10.96
CA ASP A 58 6.37 2.13 -9.78
C ASP A 58 5.62 0.84 -10.15
N PHE A 59 4.60 0.95 -11.00
CA PHE A 59 3.67 -0.15 -11.29
C PHE A 59 3.99 -0.90 -12.60
N GLY A 60 4.71 -0.26 -13.51
CA GLY A 60 4.84 -0.71 -14.89
C GLY A 60 3.60 -0.40 -15.74
N THR A 61 3.78 -0.38 -17.06
CA THR A 61 2.72 0.05 -18.01
C THR A 61 1.59 -0.97 -18.20
N GLU A 62 1.76 -2.20 -17.75
CA GLU A 62 0.75 -3.26 -17.88
C GLU A 62 -0.18 -3.37 -16.66
N ALA A 63 0.17 -2.74 -15.54
CA ALA A 63 -0.62 -2.80 -14.31
C ALA A 63 -2.01 -2.15 -14.49
N PRO A 64 -3.07 -2.71 -13.89
CA PRO A 64 -4.41 -2.12 -13.92
C PRO A 64 -4.45 -0.70 -13.35
N GLU A 65 -3.69 -0.44 -12.29
CA GLU A 65 -3.57 0.88 -11.67
C GLU A 65 -2.99 1.92 -12.65
N TYR A 66 -1.94 1.54 -13.39
CA TYR A 66 -1.37 2.42 -14.41
C TYR A 66 -2.37 2.72 -15.53
N LYS A 67 -3.05 1.70 -16.06
CA LYS A 67 -4.04 1.87 -17.13
C LYS A 67 -5.18 2.79 -16.71
N MET A 68 -5.63 2.67 -15.45
CA MET A 68 -6.64 3.56 -14.88
C MET A 68 -6.10 4.98 -14.68
N ALA A 69 -4.86 5.12 -14.20
CA ALA A 69 -4.20 6.41 -14.04
C ALA A 69 -3.99 7.13 -15.39
N VAL A 70 -3.66 6.41 -16.47
CA VAL A 70 -3.59 6.98 -17.83
C VAL A 70 -4.92 7.60 -18.22
N ALA A 71 -6.03 6.89 -18.04
CA ALA A 71 -7.36 7.41 -18.35
C ALA A 71 -7.71 8.65 -17.51
N TYR A 72 -7.32 8.65 -16.24
CA TYR A 72 -7.59 9.76 -15.33
C TYR A 72 -6.76 11.01 -15.64
N PHE A 73 -5.44 10.89 -15.85
CA PHE A 73 -4.56 12.02 -16.15
C PHE A 73 -4.74 12.57 -17.59
N SER A 74 -5.32 11.75 -18.49
CA SER A 74 -5.62 12.19 -19.88
C SER A 74 -6.94 12.94 -20.03
N ALA A 75 -7.71 13.09 -18.95
CA ALA A 75 -8.97 13.84 -18.97
C ALA A 75 -8.72 15.34 -19.18
N GLU A 76 -9.68 16.06 -19.78
CA GLU A 76 -9.63 17.51 -19.91
C GLU A 76 -10.79 18.17 -19.13
N PRO A 77 -10.50 19.05 -18.17
CA PRO A 77 -9.17 19.50 -17.75
C PRO A 77 -8.36 18.37 -17.08
N SER A 78 -7.03 18.40 -17.28
CA SER A 78 -6.12 17.41 -16.72
C SER A 78 -6.13 17.48 -15.19
N ALA A 79 -6.19 16.33 -14.54
CA ALA A 79 -6.05 16.22 -13.10
C ALA A 79 -4.61 16.53 -12.65
N ALA A 80 -4.46 17.19 -11.51
CA ALA A 80 -3.16 17.55 -10.96
C ALA A 80 -2.50 16.41 -10.16
N GLN A 81 -3.30 15.50 -9.60
CA GLN A 81 -2.83 14.44 -8.71
C GLN A 81 -3.90 13.36 -8.53
N CYS A 82 -3.47 12.15 -8.15
CA CYS A 82 -4.36 11.09 -7.69
C CYS A 82 -3.73 10.32 -6.55
N TYR A 83 -4.58 9.71 -5.73
CA TYR A 83 -4.16 8.66 -4.81
C TYR A 83 -4.21 7.31 -5.51
N ILE A 84 -3.25 6.44 -5.23
CA ILE A 84 -3.35 5.02 -5.54
C ILE A 84 -3.35 4.27 -4.21
N GLY A 85 -4.40 3.47 -4.00
CA GLY A 85 -4.63 2.69 -2.79
C GLY A 85 -4.41 1.21 -3.02
N ARG A 86 -3.97 0.53 -1.99
CA ARG A 86 -3.78 -0.93 -1.98
C ARG A 86 -5.03 -1.64 -1.46
N TRP A 87 -5.62 -2.50 -2.29
CA TRP A 87 -6.59 -3.49 -1.90
C TRP A 87 -5.91 -4.85 -1.68
N VAL A 88 -5.96 -5.38 -0.48
CA VAL A 88 -5.44 -6.72 -0.16
C VAL A 88 -6.45 -7.78 -0.63
N LYS A 89 -6.67 -7.85 -1.95
CA LYS A 89 -7.60 -8.79 -2.59
C LYS A 89 -7.25 -10.25 -2.33
N THR A 90 -5.95 -10.53 -2.18
CA THR A 90 -5.42 -11.84 -1.81
C THR A 90 -4.51 -11.71 -0.61
N ALA A 91 -4.44 -12.74 0.22
CA ALA A 91 -3.56 -12.73 1.39
C ALA A 91 -2.12 -12.40 1.00
N THR A 92 -1.46 -11.54 1.78
CA THR A 92 -0.10 -11.07 1.54
C THR A 92 0.90 -11.79 2.43
N SER A 93 2.15 -11.84 1.97
CA SER A 93 3.28 -12.35 2.74
C SER A 93 3.87 -11.28 3.65
N GLY A 94 4.38 -11.70 4.79
CA GLY A 94 5.25 -10.89 5.61
C GLY A 94 6.57 -10.61 4.89
N LEU A 95 7.13 -9.41 5.09
CA LEU A 95 8.38 -9.00 4.47
C LEU A 95 9.21 -8.12 5.40
N LEU A 96 10.52 -8.13 5.17
CA LEU A 96 11.49 -7.23 5.79
C LEU A 96 12.17 -6.41 4.69
N LYS A 97 11.97 -5.11 4.72
CA LYS A 97 12.66 -4.15 3.85
C LYS A 97 13.94 -3.72 4.54
N GLY A 98 15.09 -3.93 3.89
CA GLY A 98 16.35 -3.33 4.29
C GLY A 98 16.31 -1.81 4.18
N ARG A 99 17.27 -1.13 4.76
CA ARG A 99 17.44 0.31 4.54
C ARG A 99 17.79 0.58 3.06
N ILE A 100 17.48 1.77 2.60
CA ILE A 100 17.86 2.22 1.26
C ILE A 100 19.40 2.34 1.22
N LEU A 101 20.02 1.70 0.23
CA LEU A 101 21.47 1.79 0.02
C LEU A 101 21.79 3.01 -0.86
N GLY A 102 22.69 3.87 -0.36
CA GLY A 102 23.22 4.96 -1.16
C GLY A 102 24.10 4.44 -2.33
N THR A 103 24.36 5.27 -3.32
CA THR A 103 25.11 4.90 -4.53
C THR A 103 26.49 4.28 -4.21
N ALA A 104 27.19 4.77 -3.18
CA ALA A 104 28.46 4.23 -2.76
C ALA A 104 28.35 2.81 -2.15
N GLU A 105 27.23 2.53 -1.47
CA GLU A 105 26.97 1.23 -0.84
C GLU A 105 26.51 0.17 -1.86
N GLN A 106 25.99 0.59 -2.99
CA GLN A 106 25.62 -0.28 -4.11
C GLN A 106 26.83 -0.78 -4.91
N ASN A 107 28.05 -0.46 -4.47
CA ASN A 107 29.28 -0.90 -5.14
C ASN A 107 29.44 -2.42 -5.03
N ILE A 108 29.32 -3.11 -6.17
CA ILE A 108 29.42 -4.57 -6.26
C ILE A 108 30.77 -5.14 -5.78
N ALA A 109 31.83 -4.35 -5.81
CA ALA A 109 33.16 -4.81 -5.37
C ALA A 109 33.19 -5.16 -3.87
N ALA A 110 32.45 -4.45 -3.04
CA ALA A 110 32.31 -4.74 -1.62
C ALA A 110 31.58 -6.09 -1.39
N PHE A 111 30.58 -6.40 -2.17
CA PHE A 111 29.88 -7.70 -2.12
C PHE A 111 30.79 -8.84 -2.62
N LYS A 112 31.55 -8.64 -3.67
CA LYS A 112 32.49 -9.65 -4.22
C LYS A 112 33.59 -10.08 -3.23
N ALA A 113 33.89 -9.27 -2.24
CA ALA A 113 34.83 -9.61 -1.18
C ALA A 113 34.28 -10.66 -0.18
N ILE A 114 32.99 -10.94 -0.22
CA ILE A 114 32.34 -11.93 0.65
C ILE A 114 32.47 -13.32 0.03
N ASN A 115 33.26 -14.21 0.68
CA ASN A 115 33.49 -15.58 0.23
C ASN A 115 32.80 -16.62 1.14
N GLU A 116 32.59 -16.29 2.42
CA GLU A 116 31.91 -17.12 3.42
C GLU A 116 30.93 -16.28 4.25
N GLY A 117 30.06 -15.57 3.56
CA GLY A 117 29.06 -14.73 4.20
C GLY A 117 28.00 -15.55 4.95
N SER A 118 27.49 -15.00 6.02
CA SER A 118 26.39 -15.61 6.76
C SER A 118 25.58 -14.58 7.51
N PHE A 119 24.32 -14.88 7.76
CA PHE A 119 23.44 -14.21 8.73
C PHE A 119 22.29 -15.14 9.12
N LYS A 120 21.55 -14.78 10.17
CA LYS A 120 20.31 -15.43 10.53
C LYS A 120 19.16 -14.46 10.37
N VAL A 121 18.00 -14.97 10.03
CA VAL A 121 16.74 -14.23 9.90
C VAL A 121 15.60 -15.07 10.48
N THR A 122 14.66 -14.44 11.16
CA THR A 122 13.46 -15.13 11.64
C THR A 122 12.36 -15.00 10.61
N VAL A 123 11.88 -16.13 10.10
CA VAL A 123 10.77 -16.22 9.12
C VAL A 123 9.67 -17.03 9.76
N ASP A 124 8.47 -16.46 9.85
CA ASP A 124 7.28 -17.09 10.43
C ASP A 124 7.56 -17.67 11.83
N GLY A 125 8.28 -16.91 12.66
CA GLY A 125 8.69 -17.30 14.00
C GLY A 125 9.83 -18.33 14.08
N VAL A 126 10.37 -18.80 12.95
CA VAL A 126 11.45 -19.79 12.90
C VAL A 126 12.74 -19.15 12.42
N GLU A 127 13.84 -19.32 13.22
CA GLU A 127 15.16 -18.86 12.82
C GLU A 127 15.68 -19.68 11.62
N LYS A 128 16.07 -18.99 10.57
CA LYS A 128 16.70 -19.51 9.37
C LYS A 128 18.14 -19.02 9.30
N SER A 129 19.08 -19.95 9.03
CA SER A 129 20.48 -19.63 8.88
C SER A 129 20.86 -19.61 7.40
N VAL A 130 21.32 -18.46 6.95
CA VAL A 130 21.97 -18.29 5.65
C VAL A 130 23.47 -18.41 5.88
N MET A 131 24.14 -19.38 5.27
CA MET A 131 25.53 -19.70 5.53
C MET A 131 26.30 -20.03 4.26
N ALA A 132 27.63 -19.95 4.33
CA ALA A 132 28.54 -20.28 3.24
C ALA A 132 28.27 -19.50 1.94
N ILE A 133 27.85 -18.24 2.07
CA ILE A 133 27.55 -17.39 0.92
C ILE A 133 28.84 -16.90 0.26
N ASN A 134 29.01 -17.28 -1.00
CA ASN A 134 30.11 -16.82 -1.84
C ASN A 134 29.59 -15.89 -2.94
N LEU A 135 29.98 -14.62 -2.87
CA LEU A 135 29.58 -13.58 -3.81
C LEU A 135 30.66 -13.19 -4.81
N SER A 136 31.80 -13.92 -4.87
CA SER A 136 32.96 -13.57 -5.73
C SER A 136 32.60 -13.47 -7.22
N SER A 137 31.63 -14.23 -7.68
CA SER A 137 31.20 -14.30 -9.09
C SER A 137 30.04 -13.38 -9.46
N VAL A 138 29.41 -12.67 -8.52
CA VAL A 138 28.25 -11.81 -8.81
C VAL A 138 28.67 -10.60 -9.65
N THR A 139 27.79 -10.14 -10.54
CA THR A 139 28.05 -9.00 -11.42
C THR A 139 27.19 -7.77 -11.05
N ASN A 140 26.11 -7.95 -10.30
CA ASN A 140 25.20 -6.92 -9.88
C ASN A 140 24.43 -7.33 -8.60
N LEU A 141 23.65 -6.42 -8.02
CA LEU A 141 22.91 -6.66 -6.78
C LEU A 141 21.74 -7.63 -6.94
N ASN A 142 21.17 -7.76 -8.13
CA ASN A 142 20.20 -8.82 -8.42
C ASN A 142 20.84 -10.21 -8.28
N GLY A 143 22.09 -10.36 -8.74
CA GLY A 143 22.85 -11.61 -8.56
C GLY A 143 23.12 -11.92 -7.08
N VAL A 144 23.39 -10.91 -6.26
CA VAL A 144 23.45 -11.08 -4.80
C VAL A 144 22.13 -11.59 -4.26
N ALA A 145 21.02 -10.92 -4.60
CA ALA A 145 19.67 -11.31 -4.16
C ALA A 145 19.35 -12.77 -4.55
N THR A 146 19.71 -13.19 -5.78
CA THR A 146 19.48 -14.56 -6.26
C THR A 146 20.22 -15.62 -5.44
N ILE A 147 21.46 -15.35 -5.04
CA ILE A 147 22.23 -16.28 -4.19
C ILE A 147 21.60 -16.39 -2.80
N ILE A 148 21.19 -15.27 -2.21
CA ILE A 148 20.51 -15.25 -0.91
C ILE A 148 19.14 -15.94 -1.01
N ASP A 149 18.38 -15.68 -2.07
CA ASP A 149 17.10 -16.34 -2.33
C ASP A 149 17.25 -17.87 -2.34
N SER A 150 18.27 -18.36 -3.05
CA SER A 150 18.58 -19.80 -3.10
C SER A 150 18.94 -20.37 -1.71
N ALA A 151 19.61 -19.60 -0.86
CA ALA A 151 20.00 -20.03 0.48
C ALA A 151 18.83 -19.98 1.48
N LEU A 152 17.82 -19.15 1.24
CA LEU A 152 16.58 -19.10 2.03
C LEU A 152 15.59 -20.23 1.64
N ASP A 153 15.79 -20.83 0.46
CA ASP A 153 15.07 -22.00 -0.06
C ASP A 153 13.55 -21.83 0.01
N THR A 154 12.86 -22.75 0.69
CA THR A 154 11.38 -22.78 0.78
C THR A 154 10.83 -21.81 1.81
N ALA A 155 11.66 -21.24 2.68
CA ALA A 155 11.18 -20.40 3.78
C ALA A 155 10.86 -18.97 3.34
N ALA A 156 11.73 -18.36 2.56
CA ALA A 156 11.60 -16.98 2.15
C ALA A 156 12.21 -16.75 0.77
N SER A 157 11.96 -15.60 0.19
CA SER A 157 12.60 -15.10 -1.01
C SER A 157 13.38 -13.82 -0.72
N CYS A 158 14.39 -13.53 -1.53
CA CYS A 158 15.18 -12.30 -1.45
C CYS A 158 15.19 -11.62 -2.82
N VAL A 159 14.88 -10.34 -2.86
CA VAL A 159 14.94 -9.53 -4.08
C VAL A 159 15.67 -8.21 -3.82
N TRP A 160 16.28 -7.67 -4.89
CA TRP A 160 16.76 -6.30 -4.95
C TRP A 160 15.71 -5.45 -5.67
N ASP A 161 15.11 -4.45 -4.99
CA ASP A 161 14.04 -3.63 -5.56
C ASP A 161 14.53 -2.41 -6.36
N GLY A 162 15.86 -2.30 -6.56
CA GLY A 162 16.51 -1.14 -7.20
C GLY A 162 17.12 -0.17 -6.17
N THR A 163 16.73 -0.22 -4.91
CA THR A 163 17.17 0.68 -3.84
C THR A 163 17.60 -0.04 -2.57
N ARG A 164 17.05 -1.23 -2.30
CA ARG A 164 17.27 -2.02 -1.08
C ARG A 164 17.03 -3.51 -1.32
N PHE A 165 17.52 -4.33 -0.41
CA PHE A 165 17.16 -5.75 -0.37
C PHE A 165 15.86 -5.92 0.43
N VAL A 166 15.00 -6.81 -0.06
CA VAL A 166 13.73 -7.19 0.56
C VAL A 166 13.69 -8.69 0.73
N ILE A 167 13.51 -9.16 1.97
CA ILE A 167 13.26 -10.58 2.27
C ILE A 167 11.76 -10.73 2.50
N ARG A 168 11.15 -11.70 1.82
CA ARG A 168 9.72 -11.97 1.88
C ARG A 168 9.48 -13.44 2.25
N SER A 169 8.62 -13.70 3.23
CA SER A 169 8.16 -15.05 3.53
C SER A 169 7.43 -15.67 2.33
N LYS A 170 7.52 -16.97 2.17
CA LYS A 170 6.74 -17.73 1.17
C LYS A 170 5.35 -18.14 1.67
N THR A 171 5.03 -17.91 2.94
CA THR A 171 3.67 -18.03 3.47
C THR A 171 2.89 -16.73 3.31
N THR A 172 1.60 -16.75 3.56
CA THR A 172 0.71 -15.59 3.52
C THR A 172 -0.21 -15.58 4.75
N GLY A 173 -0.84 -14.43 5.01
CA GLY A 173 -1.75 -14.26 6.14
C GLY A 173 -1.06 -13.70 7.38
N THR A 174 -1.79 -13.56 8.47
CA THR A 174 -1.34 -12.85 9.69
C THR A 174 -0.14 -13.48 10.38
N GLU A 175 0.07 -14.78 10.22
CA GLU A 175 1.23 -15.50 10.78
C GLU A 175 2.49 -15.36 9.93
N SER A 176 2.35 -14.81 8.71
CA SER A 176 3.48 -14.61 7.82
C SER A 176 4.28 -13.39 8.27
N THR A 177 5.53 -13.60 8.67
CA THR A 177 6.40 -12.55 9.20
C THR A 177 7.86 -12.75 8.78
N VAL A 178 8.60 -11.66 8.63
CA VAL A 178 10.07 -11.69 8.49
C VAL A 178 10.65 -10.65 9.43
N THR A 179 11.48 -11.09 10.38
CA THR A 179 12.04 -10.23 11.42
C THR A 179 13.46 -10.65 11.78
N GLY A 180 14.14 -9.86 12.56
CA GLY A 180 15.33 -10.25 13.31
C GLY A 180 16.50 -10.76 12.47
N VAL A 181 17.12 -9.90 11.66
CA VAL A 181 18.37 -10.26 10.99
C VAL A 181 19.56 -10.02 11.92
N THR A 182 20.43 -11.06 12.05
CA THR A 182 21.66 -10.90 12.82
C THR A 182 22.68 -10.03 12.09
N LYS A 183 23.36 -9.16 12.85
CA LYS A 183 24.39 -8.27 12.30
C LYS A 183 25.64 -9.06 11.94
N THR A 184 26.04 -9.01 10.68
CA THR A 184 27.25 -9.60 10.09
C THR A 184 27.79 -8.69 9.01
N ALA A 185 28.96 -8.98 8.46
CA ALA A 185 29.48 -8.22 7.32
C ALA A 185 28.52 -8.28 6.11
N LEU A 186 27.93 -9.44 5.85
CA LEU A 186 26.99 -9.62 4.74
C LEU A 186 25.69 -8.87 4.98
N SER A 187 25.03 -9.03 6.14
CA SER A 187 23.78 -8.34 6.44
C SER A 187 23.92 -6.83 6.50
N SER A 188 25.09 -6.32 6.96
CA SER A 188 25.38 -4.89 6.97
C SER A 188 25.54 -4.32 5.56
N LEU A 189 26.24 -5.04 4.66
CA LEU A 189 26.35 -4.66 3.24
C LEU A 189 24.97 -4.65 2.56
N MET A 190 24.10 -5.59 2.91
CA MET A 190 22.74 -5.65 2.38
C MET A 190 21.79 -4.62 3.02
N GLY A 191 22.23 -3.90 4.06
CA GLY A 191 21.38 -2.97 4.79
C GLY A 191 20.25 -3.64 5.58
N LEU A 192 20.45 -4.89 6.02
CA LEU A 192 19.45 -5.70 6.72
C LEU A 192 19.65 -5.73 8.26
N ASP A 193 20.72 -5.10 8.76
CA ASP A 193 21.09 -5.15 10.18
C ASP A 193 20.58 -3.96 11.01
N ALA A 194 20.17 -2.88 10.36
CA ALA A 194 19.65 -1.67 11.00
C ALA A 194 18.70 -0.93 10.08
N ASP A 195 17.84 -0.08 10.67
CA ASP A 195 16.88 0.77 9.96
C ASP A 195 15.99 -0.01 8.96
N THR A 196 15.66 -1.24 9.33
CA THR A 196 14.80 -2.12 8.54
C THR A 196 13.34 -1.88 8.88
N VAL A 197 12.46 -2.13 7.90
CA VAL A 197 11.00 -2.06 8.08
C VAL A 197 10.42 -3.46 7.90
N ALA A 198 9.88 -4.01 8.98
CA ALA A 198 9.12 -5.26 8.93
C ALA A 198 7.64 -4.97 8.67
N VAL A 199 7.07 -5.66 7.69
CA VAL A 199 5.64 -5.60 7.36
C VAL A 199 5.08 -7.00 7.53
N GLY A 200 4.07 -7.16 8.39
CA GLY A 200 3.37 -8.44 8.57
C GLY A 200 2.53 -8.80 7.35
N GLY A 201 2.32 -10.09 7.14
CA GLY A 201 1.34 -10.54 6.16
C GLY A 201 -0.08 -10.23 6.62
N MET A 202 -0.99 -10.13 5.68
CA MET A 202 -2.41 -9.87 5.92
C MET A 202 -3.26 -10.94 5.25
N VAL A 203 -4.41 -11.23 5.83
CA VAL A 203 -5.46 -12.00 5.15
C VAL A 203 -6.09 -11.16 4.04
N ALA A 204 -6.72 -11.83 3.08
CA ALA A 204 -7.52 -11.13 2.08
C ALA A 204 -8.66 -10.35 2.77
N GLU A 205 -8.97 -9.19 2.22
CA GLU A 205 -10.05 -8.32 2.69
C GLU A 205 -11.10 -8.11 1.59
N SER A 206 -12.34 -7.78 1.98
CA SER A 206 -13.36 -7.36 1.04
C SER A 206 -13.03 -5.98 0.45
N LEU A 207 -13.62 -5.67 -0.71
CA LEU A 207 -13.49 -4.34 -1.32
C LEU A 207 -13.99 -3.25 -0.36
N LEU A 208 -15.11 -3.49 0.32
CA LEU A 208 -15.69 -2.56 1.30
C LEU A 208 -14.71 -2.25 2.43
N ASN A 209 -14.05 -3.27 2.99
CA ASN A 209 -13.08 -3.06 4.07
C ASN A 209 -11.89 -2.22 3.60
N ALA A 210 -11.34 -2.51 2.41
CA ALA A 210 -10.26 -1.72 1.83
C ALA A 210 -10.66 -0.25 1.63
N VAL A 211 -11.83 0.01 1.06
CA VAL A 211 -12.33 1.36 0.81
C VAL A 211 -12.62 2.11 2.12
N SER A 212 -13.19 1.44 3.11
CA SER A 212 -13.46 2.03 4.43
C SER A 212 -12.17 2.44 5.12
N GLU A 213 -11.15 1.58 5.14
CA GLU A 213 -9.85 1.88 5.75
C GLU A 213 -9.15 3.05 5.04
N LEU A 214 -9.16 3.06 3.71
CA LEU A 214 -8.59 4.17 2.93
C LEU A 214 -9.37 5.48 3.11
N ALA A 215 -10.67 5.41 3.35
CA ALA A 215 -11.49 6.59 3.67
C ALA A 215 -11.18 7.15 5.06
N ASP A 216 -10.80 6.30 6.01
CA ASP A 216 -10.35 6.71 7.34
C ASP A 216 -8.93 7.30 7.29
N MET A 217 -8.06 6.80 6.40
CA MET A 217 -6.69 7.32 6.22
C MET A 217 -6.68 8.70 5.55
N SER A 218 -7.56 8.95 4.59
CA SER A 218 -7.65 10.24 3.88
C SER A 218 -9.08 10.55 3.45
N SER A 219 -9.51 11.79 3.73
CA SER A 219 -10.78 12.34 3.26
C SER A 219 -10.65 13.18 1.97
N ASP A 220 -9.43 13.32 1.43
CA ASP A 220 -9.14 14.33 0.39
C ASP A 220 -9.56 13.89 -1.02
N TRP A 221 -9.90 12.61 -1.23
CA TRP A 221 -10.36 12.12 -2.51
C TRP A 221 -11.90 12.19 -2.65
N TYR A 222 -12.33 12.48 -3.87
CA TYR A 222 -13.76 12.56 -4.25
C TYR A 222 -14.22 11.36 -5.06
N GLY A 223 -13.41 10.90 -6.03
CA GLY A 223 -13.72 9.78 -6.92
C GLY A 223 -13.00 8.51 -6.48
N LEU A 224 -13.74 7.40 -6.31
CA LEU A 224 -13.18 6.06 -6.19
C LEU A 224 -13.18 5.41 -7.57
N LEU A 225 -12.03 4.92 -8.03
CA LEU A 225 -11.87 4.17 -9.27
C LEU A 225 -11.25 2.81 -8.96
N VAL A 226 -12.05 1.74 -9.02
CA VAL A 226 -11.58 0.37 -8.75
C VAL A 226 -11.01 -0.22 -10.04
N ALA A 227 -9.68 -0.35 -10.10
CA ALA A 227 -8.95 -0.82 -11.28
C ALA A 227 -9.07 -2.34 -11.48
N GLU A 228 -9.27 -3.08 -10.41
CA GLU A 228 -9.45 -4.52 -10.42
C GLU A 228 -10.92 -4.91 -10.52
N GLU A 229 -11.19 -6.06 -11.12
CA GLU A 229 -12.52 -6.65 -11.09
C GLU A 229 -12.85 -7.13 -9.67
N ALA A 230 -14.05 -6.83 -9.19
CA ALA A 230 -14.58 -7.29 -7.92
C ALA A 230 -15.85 -8.09 -8.13
N ASP A 231 -16.27 -8.85 -7.11
CA ASP A 231 -17.54 -9.55 -7.14
C ASP A 231 -18.71 -8.58 -7.08
N ASP A 232 -19.84 -8.94 -7.69
CA ASP A 232 -21.01 -8.06 -7.78
C ASP A 232 -21.51 -7.62 -6.40
N ASP A 233 -21.47 -8.51 -5.41
CA ASP A 233 -21.94 -8.20 -4.06
C ASP A 233 -20.98 -7.25 -3.35
N ASP A 234 -19.66 -7.42 -3.50
CA ASP A 234 -18.64 -6.46 -3.01
C ASP A 234 -18.84 -5.07 -3.63
N ILE A 235 -19.14 -4.99 -4.93
CA ILE A 235 -19.42 -3.73 -5.62
C ILE A 235 -20.68 -3.07 -5.04
N LEU A 236 -21.75 -3.83 -4.84
CA LEU A 236 -23.01 -3.32 -4.30
C LEU A 236 -22.88 -2.80 -2.87
N GLU A 237 -22.15 -3.53 -2.01
CA GLU A 237 -21.89 -3.11 -0.63
C GLU A 237 -21.03 -1.84 -0.59
N THR A 238 -20.00 -1.77 -1.46
CA THR A 238 -19.14 -0.58 -1.57
C THR A 238 -19.90 0.62 -2.10
N ALA A 239 -20.78 0.44 -3.10
CA ALA A 239 -21.62 1.51 -3.62
C ALA A 239 -22.59 2.04 -2.56
N ASP A 240 -23.21 1.17 -1.76
CA ASP A 240 -24.05 1.53 -0.62
C ASP A 240 -23.25 2.35 0.42
N PHE A 241 -22.05 1.92 0.75
CA PHE A 241 -21.14 2.66 1.67
C PHE A 241 -20.82 4.06 1.14
N ILE A 242 -20.44 4.19 -0.13
CA ILE A 242 -20.11 5.48 -0.77
C ILE A 242 -21.34 6.40 -0.76
N SER A 243 -22.53 5.86 -1.01
CA SER A 243 -23.80 6.63 -1.02
C SER A 243 -24.25 7.05 0.38
N ALA A 244 -23.97 6.24 1.40
CA ALA A 244 -24.37 6.48 2.78
C ALA A 244 -23.42 7.43 3.54
N THR A 245 -22.19 7.62 3.07
CA THR A 245 -21.24 8.50 3.75
C THR A 245 -21.67 9.96 3.67
N SER A 246 -21.51 10.71 4.78
CA SER A 246 -21.78 12.15 4.85
C SER A 246 -20.89 12.97 3.89
N THR A 247 -19.82 12.33 3.42
CA THR A 247 -18.86 12.89 2.47
C THR A 247 -19.32 12.51 1.07
N SER A 248 -19.80 13.49 0.29
CA SER A 248 -20.20 13.29 -1.10
C SER A 248 -19.03 12.69 -1.92
N ARG A 249 -19.19 11.50 -2.48
CA ARG A 249 -18.20 10.79 -3.29
C ARG A 249 -18.88 10.11 -4.46
N ILE A 250 -18.12 9.82 -5.51
CA ILE A 250 -18.56 9.00 -6.65
C ILE A 250 -17.68 7.75 -6.73
N ALA A 251 -18.21 6.68 -7.31
CA ALA A 251 -17.45 5.45 -7.50
C ALA A 251 -17.60 4.92 -8.93
N GLY A 252 -16.48 4.44 -9.49
CA GLY A 252 -16.41 3.72 -10.76
C GLY A 252 -15.77 2.35 -10.54
N PHE A 253 -16.36 1.32 -11.13
CA PHE A 253 -15.92 -0.06 -10.98
C PHE A 253 -15.57 -0.67 -12.33
N THR A 254 -14.50 -1.47 -12.37
CA THR A 254 -14.15 -2.28 -13.55
C THR A 254 -15.01 -3.53 -13.58
N VAL A 255 -15.80 -3.68 -14.64
CA VAL A 255 -16.67 -4.84 -14.87
C VAL A 255 -16.34 -5.47 -16.22
N LYS A 256 -16.02 -6.78 -16.22
CA LYS A 256 -15.71 -7.56 -17.43
C LYS A 256 -16.87 -8.42 -17.90
N LYS A 257 -17.94 -8.54 -17.10
CA LYS A 257 -19.12 -9.34 -17.42
C LYS A 257 -19.90 -8.70 -18.56
N THR A 258 -20.05 -9.42 -19.67
CA THR A 258 -20.77 -8.93 -20.86
C THR A 258 -22.29 -8.80 -20.63
N THR A 259 -22.82 -9.45 -19.61
CA THR A 259 -24.24 -9.37 -19.23
C THR A 259 -24.70 -7.95 -18.91
N VAL A 260 -23.80 -7.08 -18.43
CA VAL A 260 -24.12 -5.66 -18.17
C VAL A 260 -24.35 -4.82 -19.46
N LEU A 261 -23.99 -5.37 -20.61
CA LEU A 261 -24.20 -4.77 -21.93
C LEU A 261 -25.46 -5.30 -22.62
N ASP A 262 -26.12 -6.32 -22.05
CA ASP A 262 -27.31 -6.93 -22.64
C ASP A 262 -28.57 -6.37 -21.99
N ALA A 263 -29.29 -5.56 -22.73
CA ALA A 263 -30.54 -4.93 -22.26
C ALA A 263 -31.69 -5.91 -21.95
N GLN A 264 -31.53 -7.20 -22.30
CA GLN A 264 -32.52 -8.25 -21.97
C GLN A 264 -32.25 -8.90 -20.60
N VAL A 265 -31.09 -8.61 -19.97
CA VAL A 265 -30.73 -9.11 -18.66
C VAL A 265 -31.15 -8.12 -17.59
N GLU A 266 -32.22 -8.43 -16.86
CA GLU A 266 -32.80 -7.54 -15.85
C GLU A 266 -32.16 -7.66 -14.45
N ASN A 267 -31.29 -8.61 -14.23
CA ASN A 267 -30.65 -8.88 -12.94
C ASN A 267 -29.12 -8.83 -13.00
N ASP A 268 -28.60 -8.05 -13.93
CA ASP A 268 -27.17 -7.75 -14.01
C ASP A 268 -26.76 -6.71 -12.95
N LEU A 269 -25.45 -6.49 -12.81
CA LEU A 269 -24.90 -5.56 -11.83
C LEU A 269 -25.45 -4.12 -12.01
N ALA A 270 -25.54 -3.65 -13.26
CA ALA A 270 -26.02 -2.29 -13.52
C ALA A 270 -27.49 -2.12 -13.11
N SER A 271 -28.33 -3.11 -13.42
CA SER A 271 -29.74 -3.14 -13.01
C SER A 271 -29.89 -3.20 -11.48
N ARG A 272 -29.06 -3.98 -10.79
CA ARG A 272 -29.03 -4.08 -9.33
C ARG A 272 -28.60 -2.77 -8.67
N LEU A 273 -27.56 -2.10 -9.19
CA LEU A 273 -27.12 -0.77 -8.72
C LEU A 273 -28.21 0.28 -8.88
N LYS A 274 -28.86 0.30 -10.06
CA LYS A 274 -29.97 1.20 -10.35
C LYS A 274 -31.15 0.96 -9.42
N ALA A 275 -31.52 -0.29 -9.13
CA ALA A 275 -32.62 -0.65 -8.25
C ALA A 275 -32.38 -0.19 -6.80
N LYS A 276 -31.12 -0.12 -6.36
CA LYS A 276 -30.72 0.41 -5.05
C LYS A 276 -30.67 1.94 -4.99
N GLY A 277 -30.84 2.63 -6.11
CA GLY A 277 -30.72 4.10 -6.21
C GLY A 277 -29.28 4.59 -6.26
N ASN A 278 -28.32 3.71 -6.48
CA ASN A 278 -26.92 4.02 -6.75
C ASN A 278 -26.75 4.35 -8.24
N ASN A 279 -26.96 5.61 -8.61
CA ASN A 279 -26.91 6.11 -9.99
C ASN A 279 -25.54 6.74 -10.30
#